data_2df2ae2748667d7ad1aadf06211137b7
#
_entry.id   2df2ae2748667d7ad1aadf06211137b7
#
_cell.length_a   1.000
_cell.length_b   1.000
_cell.length_c   1.000
_cell.angle_alpha   90.00
_cell.angle_beta   90.00
_cell.angle_gamma   90.00
#
_symmetry.space_group_name_H-M   'P 1'
#
loop_
_entity.id
_entity.type
_entity.pdbx_description
1 polymer ?
#
loop_
_entity_poly.entity_id
_entity_poly.type
_entity_poly.pdbx_seq_one_letter_code
_entity_poly.pdbx_strand_id
1 'polypeptide(L)'
;MYCSVKKNDSLSLPDKISSIIRQRIEIGEYKPGKRLGSIRQFAKDFQVSPVTVIRALDILEGETLIERIPAKGVFVSNSLKPQEKTLIGCYVFPEKKMLPAPDHNENWGLNYELYRGLFDGAAKHKINIQFVYFEDNPSPEILEKQKIALRKFDFAIFPGTSQLKELCFLSSQERPTYYFCSSSTQLAAEHRGIKVDYDRKTAIKALCSYLKESSCRSAGVISRLSRQSQRALDFMEAARNCGMEVADDAWLQLELDNGNVMDRLKSYLLSRKHEFIFADYTEIVPMIYEAAYQEGVTPGKDFVITSIASGVIFSGLFPRLSYFRIPRYEMGEKIMESVEDIICNGNKAAKIIELPVEFIKGHVFKKQ
;
A
#
# COMPACT_ATOMS: atom_id res chain seq x y z
N MET A 1 -2.59 39.22 -14.14
CA MET A 1 -2.53 39.54 -15.57
C MET A 1 -3.55 38.66 -16.28
N TYR A 2 -4.67 39.18 -16.75
CA TYR A 2 -5.70 38.39 -17.42
C TYR A 2 -5.27 38.16 -18.86
N CYS A 3 -5.20 36.89 -19.29
CA CYS A 3 -4.94 36.56 -20.70
C CYS A 3 -6.13 36.99 -21.56
N SER A 4 -5.86 37.67 -22.68
CA SER A 4 -6.87 37.97 -23.70
C SER A 4 -7.47 36.64 -24.25
N VAL A 5 -8.79 36.51 -24.17
CA VAL A 5 -9.52 35.32 -24.64
C VAL A 5 -9.52 35.30 -26.16
N LYS A 6 -8.68 34.47 -26.78
CA LYS A 6 -8.62 34.31 -28.24
C LYS A 6 -9.88 33.62 -28.81
N LYS A 7 -10.35 34.09 -29.98
CA LYS A 7 -11.61 33.74 -30.64
C LYS A 7 -11.65 32.34 -31.31
N ASN A 8 -10.62 31.49 -31.17
CA ASN A 8 -10.41 30.31 -32.04
C ASN A 8 -10.68 28.94 -31.40
N ASP A 9 -11.56 28.81 -30.39
CA ASP A 9 -12.00 27.52 -29.86
C ASP A 9 -13.53 27.40 -29.94
N SER A 10 -14.03 26.15 -29.91
CA SER A 10 -15.46 25.78 -30.02
C SER A 10 -16.40 26.32 -28.93
N LEU A 11 -15.85 26.89 -27.83
CA LEU A 11 -16.61 27.42 -26.72
C LEU A 11 -16.97 28.90 -26.91
N SER A 12 -18.17 29.30 -26.50
CA SER A 12 -18.59 30.69 -26.52
C SER A 12 -17.78 31.55 -25.53
N LEU A 13 -17.73 32.87 -25.78
CA LEU A 13 -17.02 33.79 -24.84
C LEU A 13 -17.55 33.73 -23.39
N PRO A 14 -18.87 33.66 -23.14
CA PRO A 14 -19.41 33.46 -21.79
C PRO A 14 -18.91 32.15 -21.15
N ASP A 15 -18.85 31.03 -21.89
CA ASP A 15 -18.38 29.76 -21.36
C ASP A 15 -16.89 29.79 -20.99
N LYS A 16 -16.09 30.48 -21.79
CA LYS A 16 -14.65 30.66 -21.49
C LYS A 16 -14.44 31.48 -20.23
N ILE A 17 -15.18 32.57 -20.07
CA ILE A 17 -15.08 33.44 -18.90
C ILE A 17 -15.58 32.71 -17.64
N SER A 18 -16.72 32.01 -17.74
CA SER A 18 -17.23 31.20 -16.61
C SER A 18 -16.22 30.13 -16.19
N SER A 19 -15.60 29.44 -17.15
CA SER A 19 -14.55 28.42 -16.87
C SER A 19 -13.33 28.99 -16.16
N ILE A 20 -12.87 30.19 -16.56
CA ILE A 20 -11.73 30.85 -15.89
C ILE A 20 -12.08 31.21 -14.44
N ILE A 21 -13.27 31.79 -14.22
CA ILE A 21 -13.69 32.18 -12.87
C ILE A 21 -13.94 30.93 -12.00
N ARG A 22 -14.56 29.89 -12.55
CA ARG A 22 -14.77 28.61 -11.89
C ARG A 22 -13.44 28.01 -11.43
N GLN A 23 -12.45 27.92 -12.34
CA GLN A 23 -11.12 27.42 -11.99
C GLN A 23 -10.48 28.17 -10.85
N ARG A 24 -10.61 29.51 -10.79
CA ARG A 24 -10.06 30.33 -9.69
C ARG A 24 -10.77 30.09 -8.36
N ILE A 25 -12.07 29.78 -8.39
CA ILE A 25 -12.82 29.37 -7.21
C ILE A 25 -12.35 28.00 -6.75
N GLU A 26 -12.22 27.03 -7.66
CA GLU A 26 -11.80 25.65 -7.39
C GLU A 26 -10.39 25.55 -6.80
N ILE A 27 -9.44 26.36 -7.32
CA ILE A 27 -8.07 26.41 -6.77
C ILE A 27 -7.93 27.27 -5.51
N GLY A 28 -9.05 27.85 -5.01
CA GLY A 28 -9.08 28.63 -3.78
C GLY A 28 -8.55 30.07 -3.90
N GLU A 29 -8.24 30.57 -5.10
CA GLU A 29 -7.86 31.99 -5.31
C GLU A 29 -9.02 32.92 -4.93
N TYR A 30 -10.24 32.48 -5.23
CA TYR A 30 -11.48 33.14 -4.81
C TYR A 30 -12.16 32.32 -3.71
N LYS A 31 -11.91 32.70 -2.46
CA LYS A 31 -12.48 32.02 -1.28
C LYS A 31 -13.99 32.24 -1.15
N PRO A 32 -14.75 31.29 -0.53
CA PRO A 32 -16.16 31.49 -0.19
C PRO A 32 -16.38 32.84 0.53
N GLY A 33 -17.45 33.53 0.18
CA GLY A 33 -17.76 34.89 0.70
C GLY A 33 -16.93 36.06 0.13
N LYS A 34 -15.89 35.76 -0.66
CA LYS A 34 -15.08 36.79 -1.30
C LYS A 34 -15.90 37.55 -2.33
N ARG A 35 -15.87 38.89 -2.23
CA ARG A 35 -16.45 39.76 -3.25
C ARG A 35 -15.62 39.69 -4.53
N LEU A 36 -16.28 39.36 -5.64
CA LEU A 36 -15.71 39.38 -6.97
C LEU A 36 -15.74 40.80 -7.55
N GLY A 37 -15.08 41.02 -8.67
CA GLY A 37 -15.09 42.31 -9.36
C GLY A 37 -16.50 42.73 -9.85
N SER A 38 -16.67 44.02 -10.17
CA SER A 38 -17.89 44.46 -10.80
C SER A 38 -17.99 43.98 -12.26
N ILE A 39 -19.20 43.93 -12.83
CA ILE A 39 -19.43 43.61 -14.23
C ILE A 39 -18.58 44.49 -15.16
N ARG A 40 -18.47 45.78 -14.83
CA ARG A 40 -17.62 46.74 -15.58
C ARG A 40 -16.13 46.37 -15.48
N GLN A 41 -15.67 45.96 -14.29
CA GLN A 41 -14.30 45.55 -14.09
C GLN A 41 -13.98 44.26 -14.88
N PHE A 42 -14.84 43.25 -14.82
CA PHE A 42 -14.68 42.05 -15.61
C PHE A 42 -14.75 42.30 -17.12
N ALA A 43 -15.65 43.20 -17.57
CA ALA A 43 -15.73 43.58 -18.98
C ALA A 43 -14.40 44.19 -19.48
N LYS A 44 -13.77 45.04 -18.63
CA LYS A 44 -12.46 45.62 -18.93
C LYS A 44 -11.34 44.56 -18.88
N ASP A 45 -11.31 43.72 -17.87
CA ASP A 45 -10.25 42.73 -17.63
C ASP A 45 -10.24 41.65 -18.71
N PHE A 46 -11.42 41.19 -19.14
CA PHE A 46 -11.58 40.17 -20.19
C PHE A 46 -11.70 40.75 -21.62
N GLN A 47 -11.75 42.08 -21.74
CA GLN A 47 -11.92 42.81 -23.02
C GLN A 47 -13.19 42.37 -23.79
N VAL A 48 -14.31 42.23 -23.09
CA VAL A 48 -15.61 41.83 -23.63
C VAL A 48 -16.71 42.79 -23.26
N SER A 49 -17.89 42.62 -23.90
CA SER A 49 -19.04 43.45 -23.54
C SER A 49 -19.58 43.11 -22.14
N PRO A 50 -20.19 44.08 -21.43
CA PRO A 50 -20.87 43.82 -20.16
C PRO A 50 -21.92 42.68 -20.24
N VAL A 51 -22.60 42.58 -21.37
CA VAL A 51 -23.60 41.53 -21.61
C VAL A 51 -22.95 40.13 -21.64
N THR A 52 -21.76 40.02 -22.21
CA THR A 52 -21.00 38.77 -22.23
C THR A 52 -20.61 38.36 -20.80
N VAL A 53 -20.20 39.31 -19.97
CA VAL A 53 -19.90 39.04 -18.54
C VAL A 53 -21.16 38.61 -17.79
N ILE A 54 -22.29 39.29 -18.00
CA ILE A 54 -23.56 38.95 -17.34
C ILE A 54 -23.90 37.48 -17.65
N ARG A 55 -23.84 37.06 -18.93
CA ARG A 55 -24.10 35.66 -19.33
C ARG A 55 -23.12 34.67 -18.67
N ALA A 56 -21.84 35.02 -18.55
CA ALA A 56 -20.87 34.19 -17.86
C ALA A 56 -21.18 34.05 -16.34
N LEU A 57 -21.62 35.15 -15.72
CA LEU A 57 -22.06 35.15 -14.34
C LEU A 57 -23.40 34.42 -14.14
N ASP A 58 -24.32 34.46 -15.13
CA ASP A 58 -25.57 33.69 -15.10
C ASP A 58 -25.28 32.17 -15.08
N ILE A 59 -24.28 31.72 -15.84
CA ILE A 59 -23.82 30.31 -15.81
C ILE A 59 -23.31 29.94 -14.42
N LEU A 60 -22.41 30.74 -13.83
CA LEU A 60 -21.85 30.48 -12.51
C LEU A 60 -22.87 30.57 -11.37
N GLU A 61 -23.87 31.44 -11.48
CA GLU A 61 -24.98 31.54 -10.53
C GLU A 61 -25.92 30.33 -10.64
N GLY A 62 -26.22 29.88 -11.86
CA GLY A 62 -26.95 28.63 -12.13
C GLY A 62 -26.23 27.40 -11.56
N GLU A 63 -24.91 27.42 -11.49
CA GLU A 63 -24.06 26.38 -10.86
C GLU A 63 -23.90 26.58 -9.35
N THR A 64 -24.56 27.60 -8.75
CA THR A 64 -24.46 27.97 -7.33
C THR A 64 -23.05 28.34 -6.85
N LEU A 65 -22.13 28.62 -7.76
CA LEU A 65 -20.74 29.00 -7.47
C LEU A 65 -20.62 30.44 -6.98
N ILE A 66 -21.54 31.30 -7.41
CA ILE A 66 -21.61 32.69 -7.00
C ILE A 66 -23.04 33.10 -6.61
N GLU A 67 -23.16 34.17 -5.88
CA GLU A 67 -24.43 34.82 -5.57
C GLU A 67 -24.35 36.31 -5.88
N ARG A 68 -25.43 36.89 -6.42
CA ARG A 68 -25.58 38.30 -6.69
C ARG A 68 -26.43 38.91 -5.60
N ILE A 69 -25.82 39.77 -4.77
CA ILE A 69 -26.53 40.47 -3.73
C ILE A 69 -26.86 41.86 -4.25
N PRO A 70 -28.16 42.22 -4.34
CA PRO A 70 -28.56 43.55 -4.77
C PRO A 70 -27.84 44.66 -4.04
N ALA A 71 -27.36 45.67 -4.77
CA ALA A 71 -26.59 46.82 -4.27
C ALA A 71 -25.22 46.49 -3.64
N LYS A 72 -24.88 45.20 -3.39
CA LYS A 72 -23.60 44.80 -2.78
C LYS A 72 -22.61 44.22 -3.80
N GLY A 73 -23.10 43.58 -4.85
CA GLY A 73 -22.27 43.02 -5.92
C GLY A 73 -22.34 41.52 -6.04
N VAL A 74 -21.31 40.94 -6.67
CA VAL A 74 -21.16 39.50 -6.93
C VAL A 74 -20.18 38.94 -5.89
N PHE A 75 -20.57 37.85 -5.27
CA PHE A 75 -19.77 37.18 -4.25
C PHE A 75 -19.62 35.70 -4.60
N VAL A 76 -18.53 35.06 -4.20
CA VAL A 76 -18.42 33.64 -4.18
C VAL A 76 -19.42 33.11 -3.17
N SER A 77 -20.24 32.13 -3.55
CA SER A 77 -21.27 31.60 -2.68
C SER A 77 -20.70 31.09 -1.34
N ASN A 78 -21.30 31.49 -0.23
CA ASN A 78 -20.93 30.97 1.10
C ASN A 78 -21.40 29.53 1.32
N SER A 79 -22.39 29.08 0.53
CA SER A 79 -22.84 27.69 0.52
C SER A 79 -21.90 26.77 -0.25
N LEU A 80 -20.90 27.32 -0.93
CA LEU A 80 -19.74 26.54 -1.34
C LEU A 80 -19.00 26.11 -0.07
N LYS A 81 -19.46 25.01 0.52
CA LYS A 81 -18.48 24.12 1.15
C LYS A 81 -17.42 23.91 0.08
N PRO A 82 -16.11 24.07 0.36
CA PRO A 82 -15.09 23.62 -0.58
C PRO A 82 -15.60 22.27 -1.06
N GLN A 83 -15.83 22.11 -2.36
CA GLN A 83 -16.11 20.76 -2.87
C GLN A 83 -14.97 19.95 -2.27
N GLU A 84 -15.31 19.08 -1.33
CA GLU A 84 -14.32 18.17 -0.76
C GLU A 84 -13.76 17.47 -1.98
N LYS A 85 -12.58 17.92 -2.43
CA LYS A 85 -11.93 17.33 -3.59
C LYS A 85 -11.80 15.86 -3.25
N THR A 86 -12.62 15.02 -3.87
CA THR A 86 -12.49 13.59 -3.70
C THR A 86 -11.12 13.20 -4.20
N LEU A 87 -10.24 12.83 -3.29
CA LEU A 87 -8.90 12.39 -3.63
C LEU A 87 -8.98 11.11 -4.45
N ILE A 88 -8.18 11.03 -5.48
CA ILE A 88 -8.08 9.84 -6.33
C ILE A 88 -6.68 9.26 -6.19
N GLY A 89 -6.59 8.08 -5.61
CA GLY A 89 -5.35 7.34 -5.49
C GLY A 89 -5.30 6.12 -6.40
N CYS A 90 -4.12 5.55 -6.58
CA CYS A 90 -3.98 4.28 -7.27
C CYS A 90 -3.10 3.29 -6.49
N TYR A 91 -3.47 2.01 -6.58
CA TYR A 91 -2.60 0.89 -6.24
C TYR A 91 -2.04 0.32 -7.54
N VAL A 92 -0.72 0.26 -7.65
CA VAL A 92 -0.02 -0.16 -8.87
C VAL A 92 0.32 -1.64 -8.81
N PHE A 93 -0.14 -2.39 -9.81
CA PHE A 93 0.22 -3.79 -9.99
C PHE A 93 1.23 -3.97 -11.12
N PRO A 94 2.23 -4.85 -10.96
CA PRO A 94 3.06 -5.31 -12.08
C PRO A 94 2.23 -6.19 -13.03
N GLU A 95 2.29 -5.92 -14.33
CA GLU A 95 1.44 -6.55 -15.34
C GLU A 95 1.51 -8.09 -15.36
N LYS A 96 2.70 -8.65 -15.18
CA LYS A 96 2.93 -10.10 -15.23
C LYS A 96 2.39 -10.89 -14.02
N LYS A 97 1.91 -10.22 -12.98
CA LYS A 97 1.42 -10.85 -11.74
C LYS A 97 -0.10 -10.79 -11.59
N MET A 98 -0.81 -10.41 -12.63
CA MET A 98 -2.25 -10.16 -12.57
C MET A 98 -3.13 -11.38 -12.44
N LEU A 99 -2.77 -12.45 -13.13
CA LEU A 99 -3.54 -13.67 -13.09
C LEU A 99 -2.66 -14.73 -12.45
N PRO A 100 -3.02 -15.25 -11.27
CA PRO A 100 -2.44 -16.50 -10.85
C PRO A 100 -2.78 -17.50 -11.96
N ALA A 101 -1.76 -18.14 -12.53
CA ALA A 101 -2.03 -19.39 -13.20
C ALA A 101 -2.84 -20.25 -12.22
N PRO A 102 -3.82 -21.05 -12.67
CA PRO A 102 -4.68 -21.83 -11.80
C PRO A 102 -3.92 -22.66 -10.77
N ASP A 103 -2.66 -22.94 -11.04
CA ASP A 103 -1.77 -23.80 -10.26
C ASP A 103 -0.80 -23.05 -9.34
N HIS A 104 -0.71 -21.72 -9.43
CA HIS A 104 0.18 -20.91 -8.60
C HIS A 104 -0.60 -20.06 -7.64
N ASN A 105 -0.71 -20.54 -6.42
CA ASN A 105 -1.35 -19.93 -5.26
C ASN A 105 -0.62 -18.65 -4.78
N GLU A 106 -0.18 -17.81 -5.74
CA GLU A 106 0.66 -16.65 -5.44
C GLU A 106 -0.13 -15.45 -4.94
N ASN A 107 -0.02 -15.18 -3.65
CA ASN A 107 -0.17 -13.88 -3.00
C ASN A 107 -1.54 -13.18 -2.93
N TRP A 108 -2.62 -13.70 -3.51
CA TRP A 108 -3.93 -13.06 -3.37
C TRP A 108 -4.41 -13.08 -1.92
N GLY A 109 -4.23 -14.20 -1.22
CA GLY A 109 -4.60 -14.31 0.18
C GLY A 109 -3.77 -13.41 1.10
N LEU A 110 -2.50 -13.19 0.77
CA LEU A 110 -1.60 -12.34 1.57
C LEU A 110 -1.94 -10.86 1.48
N ASN A 111 -2.43 -10.40 0.33
CA ASN A 111 -2.77 -9.00 0.10
C ASN A 111 -4.25 -8.70 0.31
N TYR A 112 -5.10 -9.71 0.47
CA TYR A 112 -6.53 -9.50 0.70
C TYR A 112 -6.83 -8.58 1.88
N GLU A 113 -6.19 -8.81 3.02
CA GLU A 113 -6.33 -7.95 4.20
C GLU A 113 -5.89 -6.51 3.92
N LEU A 114 -4.78 -6.34 3.17
CA LEU A 114 -4.32 -5.02 2.76
C LEU A 114 -5.36 -4.30 1.89
N TYR A 115 -5.87 -4.97 0.87
CA TYR A 115 -6.88 -4.39 -0.02
C TYR A 115 -8.15 -4.03 0.73
N ARG A 116 -8.59 -4.89 1.62
CA ARG A 116 -9.74 -4.62 2.47
C ARG A 116 -9.50 -3.39 3.35
N GLY A 117 -8.35 -3.27 3.99
CA GLY A 117 -7.98 -2.08 4.77
C GLY A 117 -7.91 -0.81 3.92
N LEU A 118 -7.39 -0.90 2.68
CA LEU A 118 -7.39 0.22 1.74
C LEU A 118 -8.82 0.64 1.36
N PHE A 119 -9.72 -0.32 1.08
CA PHE A 119 -11.11 -0.02 0.73
C PHE A 119 -11.90 0.57 1.90
N ASP A 120 -11.79 -0.04 3.08
CA ASP A 120 -12.50 0.44 4.27
C ASP A 120 -12.00 1.83 4.69
N GLY A 121 -10.67 2.04 4.65
CA GLY A 121 -10.07 3.35 4.89
C GLY A 121 -10.46 4.37 3.82
N ALA A 122 -10.47 4.00 2.54
CA ALA A 122 -10.88 4.88 1.45
C ALA A 122 -12.35 5.32 1.60
N ALA A 123 -13.24 4.40 1.96
CA ALA A 123 -14.64 4.71 2.24
C ALA A 123 -14.81 5.68 3.42
N LYS A 124 -14.05 5.45 4.51
CA LYS A 124 -14.07 6.30 5.71
C LYS A 124 -13.62 7.73 5.45
N HIS A 125 -12.58 7.90 4.62
CA HIS A 125 -11.98 9.19 4.30
C HIS A 125 -12.49 9.78 2.97
N LYS A 126 -13.53 9.20 2.34
CA LYS A 126 -14.11 9.61 1.05
C LYS A 126 -13.05 9.73 -0.07
N ILE A 127 -12.12 8.80 -0.09
CA ILE A 127 -11.07 8.68 -1.09
C ILE A 127 -11.51 7.69 -2.17
N ASN A 128 -11.24 7.98 -3.43
CA ASN A 128 -11.41 7.03 -4.52
C ASN A 128 -10.08 6.32 -4.79
N ILE A 129 -10.05 4.98 -4.72
CA ILE A 129 -8.85 4.20 -5.03
C ILE A 129 -9.09 3.36 -6.27
N GLN A 130 -8.14 3.40 -7.20
CA GLN A 130 -8.14 2.63 -8.45
C GLN A 130 -6.98 1.64 -8.46
N PHE A 131 -7.20 0.49 -9.06
CA PHE A 131 -6.16 -0.50 -9.31
C PHE A 131 -5.68 -0.35 -10.74
N VAL A 132 -4.38 -0.13 -10.91
CA VAL A 132 -3.76 0.09 -12.21
C VAL A 132 -2.64 -0.92 -12.44
N TYR A 133 -2.46 -1.31 -13.68
CA TYR A 133 -1.47 -2.30 -14.09
C TYR A 133 -0.43 -1.64 -14.97
N PHE A 134 0.83 -1.85 -14.63
CA PHE A 134 1.95 -1.32 -15.39
C PHE A 134 2.96 -2.42 -15.70
N GLU A 135 3.57 -2.31 -16.88
CA GLU A 135 4.59 -3.24 -17.32
C GLU A 135 5.80 -3.20 -16.38
N ASP A 136 6.28 -4.39 -15.99
CA ASP A 136 7.53 -4.58 -15.26
C ASP A 136 8.72 -4.39 -16.20
N ASN A 137 9.76 -3.66 -15.75
CA ASN A 137 10.94 -3.35 -16.55
C ASN A 137 10.60 -2.75 -17.93
N PRO A 138 9.80 -1.66 -17.96
CA PRO A 138 9.35 -1.06 -19.21
C PRO A 138 10.51 -0.46 -20.00
N SER A 139 10.35 -0.35 -21.33
CA SER A 139 11.24 0.48 -22.14
C SER A 139 11.16 1.95 -21.69
N PRO A 140 12.15 2.78 -21.98
CA PRO A 140 12.10 4.22 -21.62
C PRO A 140 10.86 4.94 -22.10
N GLU A 141 10.36 4.59 -23.30
CA GLU A 141 9.14 5.16 -23.86
C GLU A 141 7.88 4.75 -23.04
N ILE A 142 7.79 3.48 -22.66
CA ILE A 142 6.68 2.95 -21.86
C ILE A 142 6.74 3.53 -20.45
N LEU A 143 7.93 3.65 -19.86
CA LEU A 143 8.13 4.28 -18.56
C LEU A 143 7.59 5.72 -18.51
N GLU A 144 7.88 6.53 -19.56
CA GLU A 144 7.34 7.89 -19.63
C GLU A 144 5.81 7.91 -19.79
N LYS A 145 5.23 6.99 -20.56
CA LYS A 145 3.76 6.84 -20.65
C LYS A 145 3.14 6.47 -19.30
N GLN A 146 3.75 5.54 -18.56
CA GLN A 146 3.31 5.13 -17.22
C GLN A 146 3.41 6.30 -16.22
N LYS A 147 4.50 7.07 -16.30
CA LYS A 147 4.71 8.27 -15.50
C LYS A 147 3.64 9.34 -15.74
N ILE A 148 3.31 9.58 -17.02
CA ILE A 148 2.23 10.50 -17.40
C ILE A 148 0.86 9.99 -16.89
N ALA A 149 0.61 8.69 -17.00
CA ALA A 149 -0.63 8.08 -16.51
C ALA A 149 -0.78 8.22 -14.97
N LEU A 150 0.31 8.11 -14.22
CA LEU A 150 0.30 8.32 -12.76
C LEU A 150 -0.04 9.76 -12.36
N ARG A 151 0.21 10.74 -13.21
CA ARG A 151 -0.09 12.16 -12.91
C ARG A 151 -1.57 12.46 -12.73
N LYS A 152 -2.45 11.55 -13.12
CA LYS A 152 -3.90 11.64 -12.91
C LYS A 152 -4.32 11.40 -11.45
N PHE A 153 -3.44 10.81 -10.64
CA PHE A 153 -3.71 10.43 -9.26
C PHE A 153 -3.08 11.41 -8.28
N ASP A 154 -3.75 11.67 -7.17
CA ASP A 154 -3.23 12.52 -6.10
C ASP A 154 -2.15 11.80 -5.28
N PHE A 155 -2.19 10.47 -5.22
CA PHE A 155 -1.17 9.63 -4.59
C PHE A 155 -1.08 8.26 -5.25
N ALA A 156 0.00 7.53 -4.99
CA ALA A 156 0.22 6.19 -5.53
C ALA A 156 0.72 5.23 -4.43
N ILE A 157 0.34 3.95 -4.55
CA ILE A 157 0.75 2.87 -3.65
C ILE A 157 1.40 1.78 -4.47
N PHE A 158 2.60 1.36 -4.08
CA PHE A 158 3.38 0.32 -4.77
C PHE A 158 3.60 -0.90 -3.88
N PRO A 159 3.57 -2.13 -4.41
CA PRO A 159 3.99 -3.32 -3.68
C PRO A 159 5.50 -3.26 -3.40
N GLY A 160 5.91 -3.63 -2.19
CA GLY A 160 7.29 -3.46 -1.73
C GLY A 160 8.32 -4.34 -2.40
N THR A 161 7.90 -5.44 -3.04
CA THR A 161 8.77 -6.35 -3.82
C THR A 161 8.68 -6.09 -5.31
N SER A 162 8.09 -4.99 -5.70
CA SER A 162 7.81 -4.65 -7.10
C SER A 162 9.10 -4.40 -7.88
N GLN A 163 9.12 -4.87 -9.12
CA GLN A 163 10.12 -4.49 -10.10
C GLN A 163 9.91 -3.05 -10.61
N LEU A 164 8.75 -2.44 -10.28
CA LEU A 164 8.42 -1.04 -10.58
C LEU A 164 9.19 -0.03 -9.70
N LYS A 165 10.42 -0.33 -9.30
CA LYS A 165 11.23 0.51 -8.39
C LYS A 165 11.50 1.90 -8.95
N GLU A 166 11.82 1.98 -10.23
CA GLU A 166 12.09 3.26 -10.89
C GLU A 166 10.84 4.13 -10.96
N LEU A 167 9.71 3.56 -11.36
CA LEU A 167 8.45 4.27 -11.41
C LEU A 167 8.00 4.74 -10.01
N CYS A 168 8.19 3.90 -8.99
CA CYS A 168 7.95 4.27 -7.59
C CYS A 168 8.84 5.44 -7.16
N PHE A 169 10.14 5.38 -7.47
CA PHE A 169 11.07 6.45 -7.16
C PHE A 169 10.68 7.77 -7.84
N LEU A 170 10.42 7.76 -9.14
CA LEU A 170 10.01 8.94 -9.90
C LEU A 170 8.69 9.53 -9.39
N SER A 171 7.70 8.68 -9.10
CA SER A 171 6.43 9.12 -8.53
C SER A 171 6.62 9.80 -7.16
N SER A 172 7.55 9.32 -6.33
CA SER A 172 7.82 9.88 -5.01
C SER A 172 8.38 11.31 -5.03
N GLN A 173 8.92 11.77 -6.16
CA GLN A 173 9.43 13.13 -6.31
C GLN A 173 8.32 14.16 -6.54
N GLU A 174 7.17 13.72 -7.05
CA GLU A 174 6.08 14.59 -7.49
C GLU A 174 4.88 14.61 -6.54
N ARG A 175 4.63 13.49 -5.81
CA ARG A 175 3.43 13.29 -4.99
C ARG A 175 3.64 12.33 -3.83
N PRO A 176 2.74 12.25 -2.86
CA PRO A 176 2.74 11.21 -1.85
C PRO A 176 2.74 9.82 -2.50
N THR A 177 3.74 9.02 -2.18
CA THR A 177 3.93 7.66 -2.73
C THR A 177 4.24 6.72 -1.59
N TYR A 178 3.44 5.67 -1.48
CA TYR A 178 3.57 4.63 -0.46
C TYR A 178 4.12 3.37 -1.09
N TYR A 179 4.98 2.67 -0.37
CA TYR A 179 5.41 1.35 -0.79
C TYR A 179 5.59 0.45 0.42
N PHE A 180 5.23 -0.81 0.21
CA PHE A 180 5.35 -1.82 1.24
C PHE A 180 6.72 -2.45 1.17
N CYS A 181 7.36 -2.62 2.29
CA CYS A 181 8.64 -3.28 2.39
C CYS A 181 8.50 -4.51 3.28
N SER A 182 8.66 -5.70 2.71
CA SER A 182 8.69 -6.94 3.49
C SER A 182 10.11 -7.36 3.88
N SER A 183 11.11 -6.58 3.51
CA SER A 183 12.52 -6.86 3.75
C SER A 183 13.31 -5.57 3.93
N SER A 184 14.53 -5.70 4.42
CA SER A 184 15.50 -4.64 4.68
C SER A 184 15.94 -3.81 3.47
N THR A 185 15.08 -3.62 2.46
CA THR A 185 15.40 -2.76 1.33
C THR A 185 15.65 -1.36 1.87
N GLN A 186 16.91 -0.98 1.96
CA GLN A 186 17.28 0.41 2.21
C GLN A 186 16.79 1.23 1.02
N LEU A 187 16.02 2.25 1.32
CA LEU A 187 15.70 3.25 0.31
C LEU A 187 16.92 4.08 0.02
N ALA A 188 17.11 4.41 -1.25
CA ALA A 188 18.07 5.45 -1.62
C ALA A 188 17.75 6.74 -0.84
N ALA A 189 18.78 7.50 -0.45
CA ALA A 189 18.61 8.72 0.36
C ALA A 189 17.68 9.74 -0.33
N GLU A 190 17.66 9.74 -1.65
CA GLU A 190 16.85 10.62 -2.50
C GLU A 190 15.38 10.21 -2.60
N HIS A 191 15.04 8.99 -2.17
CA HIS A 191 13.65 8.52 -2.24
C HIS A 191 12.76 9.26 -1.25
N ARG A 192 11.73 9.93 -1.76
CA ARG A 192 10.79 10.73 -0.97
C ARG A 192 9.51 9.97 -0.59
N GLY A 193 9.39 8.73 -1.03
CA GLY A 193 8.23 7.89 -0.73
C GLY A 193 8.17 7.48 0.73
N ILE A 194 6.98 7.09 1.16
CA ILE A 194 6.65 6.66 2.50
C ILE A 194 6.73 5.13 2.54
N LYS A 195 7.63 4.60 3.35
CA LYS A 195 7.74 3.17 3.60
C LYS A 195 6.64 2.73 4.57
N VAL A 196 5.92 1.67 4.21
CA VAL A 196 4.95 1.03 5.09
C VAL A 196 5.42 -0.39 5.41
N ASP A 197 5.64 -0.67 6.67
CA ASP A 197 6.22 -1.94 7.13
C ASP A 197 5.66 -2.33 8.50
N TYR A 198 6.00 -3.51 8.96
CA TYR A 198 5.73 -3.91 10.33
C TYR A 198 6.95 -3.63 11.23
N ASP A 199 6.70 -3.41 12.53
CA ASP A 199 7.73 -3.22 13.54
C ASP A 199 8.49 -4.53 13.77
N ARG A 200 9.66 -4.64 13.16
CA ARG A 200 10.54 -5.81 13.25
C ARG A 200 11.09 -6.02 14.65
N LYS A 201 11.35 -4.95 15.40
CA LYS A 201 11.90 -5.06 16.77
C LYS A 201 10.91 -5.73 17.71
N THR A 202 9.64 -5.30 17.63
CA THR A 202 8.55 -5.91 18.38
C THR A 202 8.33 -7.36 17.94
N ALA A 203 8.39 -7.66 16.64
CA ALA A 203 8.29 -9.03 16.12
C ALA A 203 9.39 -9.94 16.66
N ILE A 204 10.66 -9.51 16.64
CA ILE A 204 11.79 -10.27 17.15
C ILE A 204 11.67 -10.48 18.66
N LYS A 205 11.25 -9.46 19.42
CA LYS A 205 11.05 -9.58 20.87
C LYS A 205 9.98 -10.64 21.20
N ALA A 206 8.84 -10.61 20.50
CA ALA A 206 7.78 -11.60 20.67
C ALA A 206 8.27 -13.01 20.26
N LEU A 207 9.05 -13.10 19.17
CA LEU A 207 9.67 -14.35 18.74
C LEU A 207 10.61 -14.91 19.81
N CYS A 208 11.49 -14.12 20.38
CA CYS A 208 12.39 -14.58 21.47
C CYS A 208 11.61 -15.13 22.67
N SER A 209 10.48 -14.49 23.05
CA SER A 209 9.62 -15.00 24.11
C SER A 209 9.05 -16.37 23.74
N TYR A 210 8.54 -16.52 22.52
CA TYR A 210 7.98 -17.78 22.05
C TYR A 210 9.03 -18.89 21.96
N LEU A 211 10.23 -18.60 21.45
CA LEU A 211 11.35 -19.55 21.41
C LEU A 211 11.69 -20.09 22.82
N LYS A 212 11.78 -19.22 23.80
CA LYS A 212 12.06 -19.62 25.19
C LYS A 212 10.94 -20.48 25.79
N GLU A 213 9.66 -20.14 25.50
CA GLU A 213 8.51 -20.92 25.96
C GLU A 213 8.43 -22.31 25.32
N SER A 214 8.97 -22.48 24.11
CA SER A 214 8.88 -23.73 23.36
C SER A 214 9.72 -24.87 23.94
N SER A 215 10.71 -24.57 24.78
CA SER A 215 11.69 -25.54 25.33
C SER A 215 12.48 -26.33 24.27
N CYS A 216 12.48 -25.88 23.03
CA CYS A 216 13.24 -26.48 21.94
C CYS A 216 14.73 -26.14 22.03
N ARG A 217 15.58 -27.09 21.63
CA ARG A 217 17.05 -26.94 21.74
C ARG A 217 17.70 -26.62 20.39
N SER A 218 17.05 -26.94 19.29
CA SER A 218 17.57 -26.69 17.93
C SER A 218 16.55 -25.96 17.07
N ALA A 219 17.04 -25.13 16.14
CA ALA A 219 16.21 -24.35 15.26
C ALA A 219 16.63 -24.52 13.79
N GLY A 220 15.65 -24.49 12.90
CA GLY A 220 15.84 -24.54 11.46
C GLY A 220 14.89 -23.61 10.70
N VAL A 221 15.20 -23.37 9.44
CA VAL A 221 14.45 -22.52 8.55
C VAL A 221 14.07 -23.26 7.28
N ILE A 222 12.84 -23.12 6.87
CA ILE A 222 12.39 -23.53 5.53
C ILE A 222 12.00 -22.25 4.79
N SER A 223 12.67 -21.98 3.67
CA SER A 223 12.50 -20.76 2.88
C SER A 223 12.43 -21.04 1.39
N ARG A 224 11.65 -20.27 0.68
CA ARG A 224 11.60 -20.22 -0.79
C ARG A 224 12.78 -19.42 -1.37
N LEU A 225 13.27 -18.44 -0.63
CA LEU A 225 14.39 -17.60 -1.05
C LEU A 225 15.73 -18.18 -0.61
N SER A 226 16.78 -17.72 -1.29
CA SER A 226 18.16 -17.93 -0.88
C SER A 226 18.40 -17.43 0.55
N ARG A 227 19.58 -17.75 1.14
CA ARG A 227 20.02 -17.29 2.47
C ARG A 227 20.09 -15.76 2.65
N GLN A 228 19.37 -15.01 1.82
CA GLN A 228 19.26 -13.53 1.86
C GLN A 228 17.92 -13.05 2.45
N SER A 229 17.01 -13.95 2.83
CA SER A 229 15.78 -13.53 3.51
C SER A 229 16.10 -12.93 4.86
N GLN A 230 15.86 -11.64 5.01
CA GLN A 230 16.13 -10.95 6.27
C GLN A 230 15.27 -11.49 7.42
N ARG A 231 14.03 -11.90 7.16
CA ARG A 231 13.17 -12.51 8.18
C ARG A 231 13.75 -13.81 8.71
N ALA A 232 14.27 -14.63 7.82
CA ALA A 232 14.91 -15.88 8.20
C ALA A 232 16.25 -15.65 8.94
N LEU A 233 17.03 -14.65 8.53
CA LEU A 233 18.25 -14.24 9.24
C LEU A 233 17.92 -13.74 10.65
N ASP A 234 16.91 -12.87 10.79
CA ASP A 234 16.46 -12.38 12.10
C ASP A 234 15.99 -13.51 13.01
N PHE A 235 15.29 -14.51 12.45
CA PHE A 235 14.90 -15.71 13.19
C PHE A 235 16.10 -16.51 13.68
N MET A 236 17.07 -16.79 12.81
CA MET A 236 18.26 -17.55 13.13
C MET A 236 19.10 -16.84 14.22
N GLU A 237 19.22 -15.53 14.14
CA GLU A 237 19.89 -14.72 15.16
C GLU A 237 19.13 -14.77 16.49
N ALA A 238 17.81 -14.59 16.47
CA ALA A 238 16.98 -14.70 17.65
C ALA A 238 17.07 -16.09 18.31
N ALA A 239 17.09 -17.16 17.52
CA ALA A 239 17.25 -18.52 18.02
C ALA A 239 18.60 -18.73 18.72
N ARG A 240 19.71 -18.27 18.11
CA ARG A 240 21.05 -18.31 18.74
C ARG A 240 21.08 -17.51 20.04
N ASN A 241 20.52 -16.31 20.05
CA ASN A 241 20.46 -15.45 21.25
C ASN A 241 19.58 -16.05 22.34
N CYS A 242 18.67 -16.96 22.01
CA CYS A 242 17.88 -17.74 22.97
C CYS A 242 18.55 -19.07 23.40
N GLY A 243 19.80 -19.34 22.95
CA GLY A 243 20.58 -20.51 23.33
C GLY A 243 20.23 -21.77 22.53
N MET A 244 19.53 -21.64 21.38
CA MET A 244 19.26 -22.77 20.50
C MET A 244 20.45 -23.07 19.60
N GLU A 245 20.66 -24.36 19.34
CA GLU A 245 21.60 -24.81 18.33
C GLU A 245 21.03 -24.50 16.92
N VAL A 246 21.84 -23.86 16.10
CA VAL A 246 21.53 -23.54 14.72
C VAL A 246 22.66 -24.09 13.85
N ALA A 247 22.48 -25.30 13.36
CA ALA A 247 23.46 -26.00 12.56
C ALA A 247 23.64 -25.37 11.15
N ASP A 248 24.73 -25.69 10.47
CA ASP A 248 25.02 -25.18 9.12
C ASP A 248 24.00 -25.66 8.07
N ASP A 249 23.41 -26.84 8.27
CA ASP A 249 22.36 -27.44 7.46
C ASP A 249 20.93 -27.07 7.92
N ALA A 250 20.79 -26.16 8.86
CA ALA A 250 19.50 -25.75 9.42
C ALA A 250 18.60 -25.00 8.43
N TRP A 251 19.13 -24.61 7.28
CA TRP A 251 18.39 -23.87 6.25
C TRP A 251 18.04 -24.73 5.06
N LEU A 252 16.77 -25.08 4.92
CA LEU A 252 16.21 -25.72 3.71
C LEU A 252 15.68 -24.65 2.76
N GLN A 253 16.35 -24.46 1.63
CA GLN A 253 15.84 -23.63 0.54
C GLN A 253 15.00 -24.50 -0.41
N LEU A 254 13.79 -24.07 -0.73
CA LEU A 254 12.87 -24.72 -1.65
C LEU A 254 12.72 -23.89 -2.93
N GLU A 255 12.81 -24.57 -4.05
CA GLU A 255 12.45 -24.05 -5.37
C GLU A 255 11.11 -24.68 -5.74
N LEU A 256 10.01 -23.90 -5.62
CA LEU A 256 8.66 -24.45 -5.76
C LEU A 256 8.33 -24.98 -7.16
N ASP A 257 9.07 -24.50 -8.17
CA ASP A 257 8.92 -24.97 -9.56
C ASP A 257 9.67 -26.27 -9.83
N ASN A 258 10.34 -26.83 -8.82
CA ASN A 258 11.12 -28.06 -8.93
C ASN A 258 10.33 -29.23 -8.34
N GLY A 259 10.07 -30.27 -9.15
CA GLY A 259 9.20 -31.39 -8.79
C GLY A 259 9.60 -32.24 -7.57
N ASN A 260 10.71 -31.90 -6.88
CA ASN A 260 11.19 -32.65 -5.71
C ASN A 260 10.94 -31.96 -4.36
N VAL A 261 10.10 -30.92 -4.32
CA VAL A 261 9.84 -30.12 -3.11
C VAL A 261 9.34 -30.98 -1.97
N MET A 262 8.39 -31.85 -2.23
CA MET A 262 7.78 -32.69 -1.21
C MET A 262 8.80 -33.69 -0.59
N ASP A 263 9.62 -34.30 -1.41
CA ASP A 263 10.67 -35.25 -0.94
C ASP A 263 11.72 -34.55 -0.08
N ARG A 264 12.07 -33.33 -0.44
CA ARG A 264 13.01 -32.53 0.34
C ARG A 264 12.41 -32.10 1.70
N LEU A 265 11.12 -31.74 1.72
CA LEU A 265 10.41 -31.45 2.96
C LEU A 265 10.35 -32.66 3.87
N LYS A 266 9.98 -33.85 3.34
CA LYS A 266 9.94 -35.08 4.07
C LYS A 266 11.30 -35.44 4.67
N SER A 267 12.35 -35.38 3.86
CA SER A 267 13.72 -35.69 4.31
C SER A 267 14.15 -34.71 5.42
N TYR A 268 13.83 -33.46 5.30
CA TYR A 268 14.14 -32.44 6.32
C TYR A 268 13.42 -32.72 7.65
N LEU A 269 12.13 -33.05 7.60
CA LEU A 269 11.31 -33.34 8.77
C LEU A 269 11.75 -34.65 9.45
N LEU A 270 12.02 -35.68 8.67
CA LEU A 270 12.46 -37.02 9.17
C LEU A 270 13.86 -36.98 9.78
N SER A 271 14.70 -36.01 9.40
CA SER A 271 16.02 -35.86 10.01
C SER A 271 15.94 -35.61 11.52
N ARG A 272 14.82 -35.04 11.99
CA ARG A 272 14.56 -34.66 13.40
C ARG A 272 15.66 -33.78 14.03
N LYS A 273 16.49 -33.15 13.20
CA LYS A 273 17.61 -32.31 13.67
C LYS A 273 17.13 -30.98 14.23
N HIS A 274 15.97 -30.50 13.75
CA HIS A 274 15.44 -29.17 14.07
C HIS A 274 14.13 -29.30 14.83
N GLU A 275 14.15 -29.01 16.11
CA GLU A 275 12.97 -29.11 16.97
C GLU A 275 12.04 -27.90 16.78
N PHE A 276 12.58 -26.73 16.40
CA PHE A 276 11.81 -25.52 16.08
C PHE A 276 12.06 -25.10 14.63
N ILE A 277 11.04 -24.99 13.84
CA ILE A 277 11.11 -24.67 12.41
C ILE A 277 10.43 -23.33 12.14
N PHE A 278 11.13 -22.41 11.48
CA PHE A 278 10.57 -21.19 10.94
C PHE A 278 10.28 -21.34 9.46
N ALA A 279 9.00 -21.25 9.09
CA ALA A 279 8.59 -21.20 7.69
C ALA A 279 8.56 -19.73 7.24
N ASP A 280 9.52 -19.33 6.42
CA ASP A 280 9.72 -17.95 6.00
C ASP A 280 8.62 -17.43 5.05
N TYR A 281 7.93 -18.33 4.37
CA TYR A 281 6.84 -18.04 3.46
C TYR A 281 5.56 -18.76 3.86
N THR A 282 4.46 -18.03 3.80
CA THR A 282 3.14 -18.52 4.17
C THR A 282 2.72 -19.74 3.35
N GLU A 283 3.02 -19.74 2.06
CA GLU A 283 2.65 -20.80 1.10
C GLU A 283 3.33 -22.13 1.39
N ILE A 284 4.48 -22.11 2.05
CA ILE A 284 5.22 -23.33 2.41
C ILE A 284 4.55 -24.06 3.57
N VAL A 285 3.82 -23.37 4.43
CA VAL A 285 3.26 -23.94 5.66
C VAL A 285 2.29 -25.09 5.38
N PRO A 286 1.30 -24.98 4.48
CA PRO A 286 0.45 -26.11 4.12
C PRO A 286 1.24 -27.32 3.60
N MET A 287 2.28 -27.08 2.79
CA MET A 287 3.14 -28.14 2.25
C MET A 287 3.94 -28.85 3.37
N ILE A 288 4.38 -28.11 4.39
CA ILE A 288 5.03 -28.70 5.56
C ILE A 288 4.05 -29.59 6.33
N TYR A 289 2.81 -29.17 6.51
CA TYR A 289 1.78 -29.98 7.15
C TYR A 289 1.44 -31.23 6.36
N GLU A 290 1.36 -31.13 5.03
CA GLU A 290 1.15 -32.27 4.14
C GLU A 290 2.31 -33.28 4.22
N ALA A 291 3.55 -32.79 4.11
CA ALA A 291 4.73 -33.64 4.24
C ALA A 291 4.77 -34.34 5.62
N ALA A 292 4.46 -33.62 6.68
CA ALA A 292 4.39 -34.14 8.04
C ALA A 292 3.31 -35.21 8.18
N TYR A 293 2.13 -35.00 7.62
CA TYR A 293 1.04 -35.96 7.61
C TYR A 293 1.44 -37.24 6.87
N GLN A 294 2.03 -37.12 5.70
CA GLN A 294 2.48 -38.29 4.89
C GLN A 294 3.56 -39.16 5.58
N GLU A 295 4.39 -38.51 6.42
CA GLU A 295 5.47 -39.20 7.14
C GLU A 295 5.10 -39.55 8.59
N GLY A 296 3.85 -39.34 9.00
CA GLY A 296 3.39 -39.63 10.37
C GLY A 296 4.03 -38.81 11.45
N VAL A 297 4.60 -37.64 11.12
CA VAL A 297 5.13 -36.64 12.08
C VAL A 297 4.09 -35.58 12.34
N THR A 298 3.98 -35.11 13.58
CA THR A 298 2.92 -34.21 14.02
C THR A 298 3.48 -32.89 14.50
N PRO A 299 3.11 -31.74 13.88
CA PRO A 299 3.41 -30.42 14.41
C PRO A 299 2.91 -30.25 15.85
N GLY A 300 3.74 -29.66 16.73
CA GLY A 300 3.45 -29.50 18.15
C GLY A 300 3.82 -30.69 19.04
N LYS A 301 4.04 -31.87 18.45
CA LYS A 301 4.52 -33.07 19.15
C LYS A 301 5.96 -33.39 18.78
N ASP A 302 6.21 -33.60 17.48
CA ASP A 302 7.53 -34.00 16.97
C ASP A 302 8.42 -32.79 16.66
N PHE A 303 7.83 -31.68 16.28
CA PHE A 303 8.50 -30.39 16.05
C PHE A 303 7.55 -29.21 16.29
N VAL A 304 8.10 -28.05 16.63
CA VAL A 304 7.37 -26.76 16.70
C VAL A 304 7.56 -26.04 15.37
N ILE A 305 6.51 -25.44 14.85
CA ILE A 305 6.58 -24.61 13.64
C ILE A 305 5.94 -23.25 13.88
N THR A 306 6.54 -22.21 13.32
CA THR A 306 5.97 -20.86 13.28
C THR A 306 6.22 -20.23 11.91
N SER A 307 5.47 -19.18 11.62
CA SER A 307 5.63 -18.38 10.40
C SER A 307 5.30 -16.93 10.70
N ILE A 308 5.56 -16.06 9.74
CA ILE A 308 5.14 -14.65 9.76
C ILE A 308 4.31 -14.36 8.51
N ALA A 309 3.04 -14.00 8.69
CA ALA A 309 2.12 -13.81 7.57
C ALA A 309 0.82 -13.08 7.95
N SER A 310 -0.04 -12.84 6.98
CA SER A 310 -1.45 -12.53 7.21
C SER A 310 -2.24 -13.81 7.50
N GLY A 311 -3.14 -13.74 8.49
CA GLY A 311 -3.68 -14.91 9.18
C GLY A 311 -4.70 -15.81 8.47
N VAL A 312 -5.23 -15.39 7.33
CA VAL A 312 -6.37 -16.10 6.69
C VAL A 312 -5.98 -17.51 6.22
N ILE A 313 -4.74 -17.70 5.78
CA ILE A 313 -4.26 -18.97 5.18
C ILE A 313 -4.14 -20.10 6.21
N PHE A 314 -3.98 -19.75 7.50
CA PHE A 314 -3.73 -20.74 8.55
C PHE A 314 -4.98 -21.23 9.29
N SER A 315 -6.15 -20.67 9.00
CA SER A 315 -7.39 -21.00 9.72
C SER A 315 -7.85 -22.45 9.56
N GLY A 316 -7.46 -23.11 8.47
CA GLY A 316 -7.77 -24.53 8.19
C GLY A 316 -6.74 -25.55 8.65
N LEU A 317 -5.62 -25.11 9.23
CA LEU A 317 -4.57 -26.05 9.65
C LEU A 317 -4.87 -26.68 11.01
N PHE A 318 -4.60 -27.97 11.13
CA PHE A 318 -4.69 -28.69 12.40
C PHE A 318 -3.45 -29.58 12.60
N PRO A 319 -2.77 -29.50 13.77
CA PRO A 319 -2.95 -28.54 14.88
C PRO A 319 -2.80 -27.08 14.43
N ARG A 320 -3.52 -26.15 15.08
CA ARG A 320 -3.44 -24.72 14.71
C ARG A 320 -2.04 -24.18 14.86
N LEU A 321 -1.53 -23.55 13.81
CA LEU A 321 -0.24 -22.88 13.79
C LEU A 321 -0.22 -21.70 14.78
N SER A 322 0.91 -21.54 15.51
CA SER A 322 1.24 -20.27 16.18
C SER A 322 2.04 -19.42 15.19
N TYR A 323 1.66 -18.17 14.97
CA TYR A 323 2.29 -17.33 13.96
C TYR A 323 2.29 -15.85 14.31
N PHE A 324 3.13 -15.09 13.64
CA PHE A 324 3.21 -13.64 13.74
C PHE A 324 2.38 -13.01 12.64
N ARG A 325 1.28 -12.35 13.02
CA ARG A 325 0.37 -11.69 12.08
C ARG A 325 0.90 -10.31 11.69
N ILE A 326 1.23 -10.14 10.41
CA ILE A 326 1.52 -8.82 9.85
C ILE A 326 0.20 -8.03 9.78
N PRO A 327 0.12 -6.80 10.29
CA PRO A 327 -1.11 -6.02 10.37
C PRO A 327 -1.45 -5.36 9.02
N ARG A 328 -1.69 -6.17 7.97
CA ARG A 328 -1.89 -5.67 6.60
C ARG A 328 -3.17 -4.86 6.45
N TYR A 329 -4.23 -5.26 7.14
CA TYR A 329 -5.48 -4.51 7.15
C TYR A 329 -5.28 -3.13 7.74
N GLU A 330 -4.67 -3.06 8.90
CA GLU A 330 -4.36 -1.82 9.62
C GLU A 330 -3.38 -0.94 8.85
N MET A 331 -2.46 -1.54 8.08
CA MET A 331 -1.58 -0.81 7.15
C MET A 331 -2.38 -0.10 6.07
N GLY A 332 -3.39 -0.75 5.49
CA GLY A 332 -4.27 -0.16 4.49
C GLY A 332 -5.05 1.03 5.03
N GLU A 333 -5.67 0.89 6.21
CA GLU A 333 -6.38 2.00 6.87
C GLU A 333 -5.44 3.16 7.18
N LYS A 334 -4.23 2.85 7.69
CA LYS A 334 -3.25 3.89 8.07
C LYS A 334 -2.71 4.67 6.88
N ILE A 335 -2.63 4.06 5.71
CA ILE A 335 -2.30 4.77 4.48
C ILE A 335 -3.38 5.82 4.17
N MET A 336 -4.66 5.44 4.21
CA MET A 336 -5.76 6.36 3.89
C MET A 336 -5.84 7.53 4.88
N GLU A 337 -5.67 7.27 6.17
CA GLU A 337 -5.53 8.29 7.20
C GLU A 337 -4.37 9.24 6.91
N SER A 338 -3.20 8.70 6.56
CA SER A 338 -2.01 9.47 6.23
C SER A 338 -2.18 10.31 4.95
N VAL A 339 -2.92 9.80 3.95
CA VAL A 339 -3.25 10.54 2.72
C VAL A 339 -4.07 11.79 3.05
N GLU A 340 -5.11 11.66 3.88
CA GLU A 340 -5.93 12.79 4.32
C GLU A 340 -5.08 13.82 5.05
N ASP A 341 -4.28 13.39 6.00
CA ASP A 341 -3.40 14.27 6.78
C ASP A 341 -2.41 15.05 5.90
N ILE A 342 -1.79 14.41 4.94
CA ILE A 342 -0.78 15.03 4.09
C ILE A 342 -1.41 15.97 3.07
N ILE A 343 -2.45 15.52 2.36
CA ILE A 343 -2.99 16.25 1.20
C ILE A 343 -4.01 17.29 1.63
N CYS A 344 -4.92 16.96 2.56
CA CYS A 344 -5.99 17.86 2.97
C CYS A 344 -5.56 18.80 4.10
N ASN A 345 -4.77 18.29 5.06
CA ASN A 345 -4.38 19.04 6.25
C ASN A 345 -2.99 19.67 6.13
N GLY A 346 -2.23 19.37 5.08
CA GLY A 346 -0.89 19.91 4.85
C GLY A 346 0.16 19.45 5.86
N ASN A 347 -0.09 18.36 6.57
CA ASN A 347 0.82 17.81 7.56
C ASN A 347 2.07 17.22 6.88
N LYS A 348 3.20 17.22 7.59
CA LYS A 348 4.41 16.57 7.08
C LYS A 348 4.25 15.06 7.10
N ALA A 349 4.54 14.43 5.97
CA ALA A 349 4.58 12.98 5.86
C ALA A 349 5.65 12.37 6.79
N ALA A 350 5.27 11.34 7.55
CA ALA A 350 6.26 10.45 8.15
C ALA A 350 6.97 9.67 7.04
N LYS A 351 8.29 9.53 7.11
CA LYS A 351 9.03 8.73 6.13
C LYS A 351 8.74 7.23 6.24
N ILE A 352 8.33 6.78 7.41
CA ILE A 352 8.09 5.38 7.72
C ILE A 352 6.81 5.29 8.55
N ILE A 353 5.93 4.39 8.13
CA ILE A 353 4.77 3.93 8.88
C ILE A 353 5.06 2.50 9.30
N GLU A 354 5.31 2.28 10.58
CA GLU A 354 5.53 0.95 11.16
C GLU A 354 4.39 0.59 12.10
N LEU A 355 3.87 -0.63 11.96
CA LEU A 355 2.78 -1.15 12.78
C LEU A 355 3.22 -2.39 13.56
N PRO A 356 2.76 -2.58 14.79
CA PRO A 356 3.16 -3.72 15.62
C PRO A 356 2.66 -5.03 15.03
N VAL A 357 3.48 -6.07 15.16
CA VAL A 357 3.11 -7.45 14.81
C VAL A 357 2.39 -8.08 16.01
N GLU A 358 1.31 -8.80 15.74
CA GLU A 358 0.58 -9.56 16.72
C GLU A 358 1.01 -11.03 16.71
N PHE A 359 1.27 -11.61 17.88
CA PHE A 359 1.50 -13.05 18.00
C PHE A 359 0.17 -13.77 18.22
N ILE A 360 -0.20 -14.61 17.25
CA ILE A 360 -1.40 -15.44 17.33
C ILE A 360 -1.02 -16.82 17.83
N LYS A 361 -1.45 -17.14 19.05
CA LYS A 361 -1.18 -18.42 19.69
C LYS A 361 -2.09 -19.51 19.13
N GLY A 362 -1.48 -20.57 18.59
CA GLY A 362 -2.15 -21.77 18.12
C GLY A 362 -2.01 -22.93 19.10
N HIS A 363 -2.07 -24.18 18.58
CA HIS A 363 -1.91 -25.41 19.35
C HIS A 363 -0.50 -26.01 19.23
N VAL A 364 0.34 -25.45 18.37
CA VAL A 364 1.68 -25.97 18.10
C VAL A 364 2.63 -25.51 19.21
N PHE A 365 2.61 -26.26 20.30
CA PHE A 365 3.55 -26.13 21.41
C PHE A 365 4.13 -27.52 21.72
N LYS A 366 5.42 -27.59 21.94
CA LYS A 366 6.00 -28.78 22.57
C LYS A 366 5.53 -28.80 24.02
N LYS A 367 4.59 -29.69 24.39
CA LYS A 367 4.32 -29.98 25.78
C LYS A 367 5.54 -30.68 26.36
N GLN A 368 5.97 -30.23 27.52
CA GLN A 368 6.89 -30.95 28.37
C GLN A 368 6.40 -32.35 28.72
#